data_735abc6370cfaa56233856e234a91e0a
#
_entry.id   735abc6370cfaa56233856e234a91e0a
#
_cell.length_a   1.000
_cell.length_b   1.000
_cell.length_c   1.000
_cell.angle_alpha   90.00
_cell.angle_beta   90.00
_cell.angle_gamma   90.00
#
_symmetry.space_group_name_H-M   'P 1'
#
loop_
_entity.id
_entity.type
_entity.pdbx_description
1 polymer ?
#
loop_
_entity_poly.entity_id
_entity_poly.type
_entity_poly.pdbx_seq_one_letter_code
_entity_poly.pdbx_strand_id
1 'polypeptide(L)'
;MIRVLIVVACAIGALFLSEGETRADALLRADGHLLKWRSPAPGAATVITYAVLSGTFTVPGDKRTLSPDNCGAMHAFADIVAKSPDVSVEMAKKELKAAFAAWEGSAALNFVEVDNASRANIIIGAAHSPGGRAFANLSIRSAAAATPLARGLGKTRPDSSANPSEGGEPEGSSFVPIEQAYVCLSPQSRWKVGLDGNVKIYDLRYTFTHEIGHAIGLDHPGKSGSLMAYSYEERVQQLTPSDISAVQKLYGAR
;
A
#
# COMPACT_ATOMS: atom_id res chain seq x y z
N MET A 1 -38.73 59.46 -34.31
CA MET A 1 -37.42 58.89 -34.00
C MET A 1 -37.51 58.16 -32.64
N ILE A 2 -37.77 56.89 -32.68
CA ILE A 2 -37.92 56.03 -31.46
C ILE A 2 -36.61 55.33 -31.24
N ARG A 3 -35.93 55.59 -30.08
CA ARG A 3 -34.71 54.87 -29.65
C ARG A 3 -35.13 53.61 -28.89
N VAL A 4 -34.80 52.46 -29.46
CA VAL A 4 -34.95 51.17 -28.81
C VAL A 4 -33.74 50.96 -27.96
N LEU A 5 -33.94 50.81 -26.65
CA LEU A 5 -32.88 50.37 -25.68
C LEU A 5 -32.85 48.83 -25.66
N ILE A 6 -31.73 48.28 -26.12
CA ILE A 6 -31.49 46.84 -26.00
C ILE A 6 -30.81 46.61 -24.65
N VAL A 7 -31.52 45.96 -23.74
CA VAL A 7 -30.95 45.45 -22.48
C VAL A 7 -30.35 44.08 -22.76
N VAL A 8 -29.02 43.96 -22.69
CA VAL A 8 -28.32 42.71 -22.77
C VAL A 8 -28.27 42.11 -21.35
N ALA A 9 -29.06 41.09 -21.10
CA ALA A 9 -28.99 40.31 -19.88
C ALA A 9 -27.78 39.36 -19.96
N CYS A 10 -26.74 39.63 -19.16
CA CYS A 10 -25.59 38.78 -19.00
C CYS A 10 -25.97 37.63 -18.04
N ALA A 11 -26.31 36.45 -18.60
CA ALA A 11 -26.49 35.24 -17.79
C ALA A 11 -25.12 34.72 -17.37
N ILE A 12 -24.76 34.92 -16.10
CA ILE A 12 -23.60 34.28 -15.48
C ILE A 12 -24.00 32.81 -15.23
N GLY A 13 -23.65 31.96 -16.19
CA GLY A 13 -23.71 30.51 -15.99
C GLY A 13 -22.67 30.09 -14.98
N ALA A 14 -23.11 29.74 -13.77
CA ALA A 14 -22.26 29.05 -12.81
C ALA A 14 -21.89 27.66 -13.39
N LEU A 15 -20.67 27.54 -13.91
CA LEU A 15 -20.08 26.23 -14.17
C LEU A 15 -19.92 25.53 -12.79
N PHE A 16 -20.85 24.66 -12.47
CA PHE A 16 -20.60 23.61 -11.49
C PHE A 16 -19.56 22.68 -12.11
N LEU A 17 -18.28 22.92 -11.80
CA LEU A 17 -17.27 21.91 -11.93
C LEU A 17 -17.69 20.81 -10.95
N SER A 18 -18.26 19.73 -11.47
CA SER A 18 -18.37 18.50 -10.72
C SER A 18 -16.94 18.11 -10.38
N GLU A 19 -16.52 18.37 -9.15
CA GLU A 19 -15.34 17.73 -8.58
C GLU A 19 -15.64 16.24 -8.62
N GLY A 20 -15.09 15.58 -9.64
CA GLY A 20 -15.11 14.13 -9.70
C GLY A 20 -14.55 13.64 -8.37
N GLU A 21 -15.31 12.80 -7.68
CA GLU A 21 -14.89 12.13 -6.46
C GLU A 21 -13.48 11.58 -6.67
N THR A 22 -12.51 12.29 -6.13
CA THR A 22 -11.16 11.76 -6.02
C THR A 22 -11.28 10.59 -5.06
N ARG A 23 -11.06 9.38 -5.54
CA ARG A 23 -10.83 8.21 -4.69
C ARG A 23 -9.65 8.55 -3.78
N ALA A 24 -9.95 9.22 -2.67
CA ALA A 24 -8.95 9.80 -1.78
C ALA A 24 -8.20 8.71 -0.99
N ASP A 25 -8.73 7.49 -0.95
CA ASP A 25 -8.24 6.41 -0.12
C ASP A 25 -8.03 5.14 -0.94
N ALA A 26 -6.78 4.98 -1.37
CA ALA A 26 -6.33 3.77 -2.01
C ALA A 26 -6.08 2.67 -0.94
N LEU A 27 -7.13 2.03 -0.47
CA LEU A 27 -7.07 0.92 0.47
C LEU A 27 -7.54 -0.38 -0.19
N LEU A 28 -6.76 -1.44 -0.04
CA LEU A 28 -7.12 -2.76 -0.57
C LEU A 28 -8.39 -3.27 0.09
N ARG A 29 -9.26 -3.86 -0.74
CA ARG A 29 -10.51 -4.45 -0.30
C ARG A 29 -10.71 -5.85 -0.89
N ALA A 30 -11.34 -6.71 -0.11
CA ALA A 30 -11.86 -7.98 -0.57
C ALA A 30 -13.33 -8.06 -0.16
N ASP A 31 -14.21 -8.34 -1.14
CA ASP A 31 -15.66 -8.41 -0.94
C ASP A 31 -16.22 -7.15 -0.21
N GLY A 32 -15.68 -5.96 -0.51
CA GLY A 32 -16.07 -4.68 0.09
C GLY A 32 -15.41 -4.36 1.44
N HIS A 33 -14.73 -5.31 2.08
CA HIS A 33 -14.07 -5.15 3.36
C HIS A 33 -12.61 -4.73 3.20
N LEU A 34 -12.13 -3.84 4.08
CA LEU A 34 -10.73 -3.42 4.13
C LEU A 34 -9.80 -4.61 4.44
N LEU A 35 -8.61 -4.62 3.86
CA LEU A 35 -7.57 -5.59 4.19
C LEU A 35 -6.55 -4.95 5.13
N LYS A 36 -6.27 -5.60 6.26
CA LYS A 36 -5.22 -5.16 7.19
C LYS A 36 -4.74 -6.29 8.09
N TRP A 37 -3.58 -6.12 8.68
CA TRP A 37 -3.09 -6.98 9.76
C TRP A 37 -3.87 -6.72 11.05
N ARG A 38 -4.03 -7.77 11.86
CA ARG A 38 -4.66 -7.62 13.19
C ARG A 38 -3.72 -6.88 14.13
N SER A 39 -4.25 -5.88 14.81
CA SER A 39 -3.58 -5.27 15.96
C SER A 39 -3.81 -6.14 17.20
N PRO A 40 -2.84 -6.24 18.13
CA PRO A 40 -2.98 -7.05 19.35
C PRO A 40 -4.06 -6.52 20.28
N ALA A 41 -4.28 -5.20 20.29
CA ALA A 41 -5.32 -4.51 21.05
C ALA A 41 -5.66 -3.17 20.38
N PRO A 42 -6.83 -2.57 20.64
CA PRO A 42 -7.16 -1.22 20.18
C PRO A 42 -6.11 -0.20 20.62
N GLY A 43 -5.60 0.59 19.68
CA GLY A 43 -4.56 1.61 19.93
C GLY A 43 -3.14 1.08 20.09
N ALA A 44 -2.93 -0.23 20.12
CA ALA A 44 -1.59 -0.80 20.16
C ALA A 44 -0.98 -0.87 18.75
N ALA A 45 0.33 -0.67 18.66
CA ALA A 45 1.04 -0.84 17.40
C ALA A 45 0.91 -2.29 16.88
N THR A 46 0.67 -2.42 15.58
CA THR A 46 0.60 -3.71 14.92
C THR A 46 2.01 -4.23 14.66
N VAL A 47 2.35 -5.37 15.23
CA VAL A 47 3.63 -6.04 14.99
C VAL A 47 3.48 -6.98 13.81
N ILE A 48 4.34 -6.81 12.80
CA ILE A 48 4.37 -7.61 11.56
C ILE A 48 5.76 -8.20 11.43
N THR A 49 5.84 -9.53 11.41
CA THR A 49 7.12 -10.21 11.17
C THR A 49 7.41 -10.32 9.68
N TYR A 50 8.67 -10.22 9.29
CA TYR A 50 9.06 -10.47 7.91
C TYR A 50 10.28 -11.38 7.83
N ALA A 51 10.40 -12.13 6.74
CA ALA A 51 11.56 -12.95 6.44
C ALA A 51 12.05 -12.74 5.02
N VAL A 52 13.37 -12.76 4.89
CA VAL A 52 14.07 -12.70 3.60
C VAL A 52 14.45 -14.12 3.19
N LEU A 53 14.04 -14.54 2.01
CA LEU A 53 14.30 -15.91 1.54
C LEU A 53 15.78 -16.14 1.27
N SER A 54 16.31 -17.24 1.81
CA SER A 54 17.65 -17.76 1.49
C SER A 54 17.65 -18.87 0.43
N GLY A 55 16.47 -19.33 0.01
CA GLY A 55 16.27 -20.39 -0.97
C GLY A 55 14.89 -20.34 -1.61
N THR A 56 14.45 -21.46 -2.16
CA THR A 56 13.14 -21.56 -2.82
C THR A 56 12.01 -21.64 -1.78
N PHE A 57 10.88 -21.03 -2.14
CA PHE A 57 9.65 -21.07 -1.36
C PHE A 57 8.45 -21.17 -2.32
N THR A 58 7.53 -22.07 -2.03
CA THR A 58 6.27 -22.18 -2.78
C THR A 58 5.12 -21.84 -1.85
N VAL A 59 4.24 -20.96 -2.29
CA VAL A 59 3.03 -20.63 -1.55
C VAL A 59 2.15 -21.88 -1.44
N PRO A 60 1.74 -22.29 -0.24
CA PRO A 60 0.88 -23.46 -0.06
C PRO A 60 -0.44 -23.32 -0.85
N GLY A 61 -0.83 -24.38 -1.56
CA GLY A 61 -2.00 -24.37 -2.45
C GLY A 61 -3.35 -24.26 -1.73
N ASP A 62 -3.38 -24.41 -0.42
CA ASP A 62 -4.54 -24.19 0.45
C ASP A 62 -4.73 -22.70 0.83
N LYS A 63 -3.76 -21.85 0.50
CA LYS A 63 -3.86 -20.41 0.76
C LYS A 63 -4.71 -19.71 -0.28
N ARG A 64 -5.74 -19.01 0.17
CA ARG A 64 -6.52 -18.10 -0.69
C ARG A 64 -5.71 -16.81 -0.89
N THR A 65 -5.06 -16.69 -2.02
CA THR A 65 -4.33 -15.46 -2.42
C THR A 65 -5.19 -14.61 -3.36
N LEU A 66 -4.94 -13.28 -3.36
CA LEU A 66 -5.65 -12.35 -4.24
C LEU A 66 -5.25 -12.53 -5.71
N SER A 67 -4.03 -12.97 -5.96
CA SER A 67 -3.45 -13.18 -7.31
C SER A 67 -2.70 -14.51 -7.34
N PRO A 68 -3.37 -15.64 -7.59
CA PRO A 68 -2.78 -16.99 -7.48
C PRO A 68 -1.50 -17.19 -8.29
N ASP A 69 -1.40 -16.52 -9.45
CA ASP A 69 -0.27 -16.68 -10.36
C ASP A 69 0.95 -15.84 -10.01
N ASN A 70 0.80 -14.85 -9.10
CA ASN A 70 1.87 -13.93 -8.74
C ASN A 70 2.55 -14.34 -7.43
N CYS A 71 3.89 -14.34 -7.40
CA CYS A 71 4.71 -14.76 -6.27
C CYS A 71 4.43 -16.19 -5.77
N GLY A 72 3.73 -17.04 -6.53
CA GLY A 72 3.38 -18.41 -6.12
C GLY A 72 4.59 -19.32 -5.94
N ALA A 73 5.66 -19.11 -6.71
CA ALA A 73 6.97 -19.74 -6.60
C ALA A 73 8.04 -18.65 -6.48
N MET A 74 8.71 -18.61 -5.36
CA MET A 74 9.74 -17.62 -5.03
C MET A 74 11.10 -18.26 -4.86
N HIS A 75 12.15 -17.47 -5.03
CA HIS A 75 13.55 -17.84 -4.94
C HIS A 75 14.27 -16.98 -3.90
N ALA A 76 15.56 -17.25 -3.69
CA ALA A 76 16.37 -16.49 -2.76
C ALA A 76 16.31 -14.97 -3.06
N PHE A 77 16.32 -14.17 -2.00
CA PHE A 77 16.38 -12.71 -2.11
C PHE A 77 17.60 -12.23 -2.90
N ALA A 78 18.73 -12.95 -2.78
CA ALA A 78 19.94 -12.64 -3.51
C ALA A 78 19.75 -12.65 -5.03
N ASP A 79 18.81 -13.43 -5.54
CA ASP A 79 18.53 -13.53 -6.98
C ASP A 79 17.91 -12.24 -7.54
N ILE A 80 17.28 -11.39 -6.68
CA ILE A 80 16.72 -10.10 -7.11
C ILE A 80 17.77 -9.27 -7.85
N VAL A 81 19.01 -9.24 -7.36
CA VAL A 81 20.07 -8.41 -7.90
C VAL A 81 20.96 -9.11 -8.93
N ALA A 82 20.59 -10.31 -9.38
CA ALA A 82 21.39 -11.13 -10.29
C ALA A 82 21.77 -10.42 -11.61
N LYS A 83 20.95 -9.49 -12.09
CA LYS A 83 21.21 -8.67 -13.29
C LYS A 83 21.60 -7.22 -12.99
N SER A 84 21.97 -6.92 -11.77
CA SER A 84 22.30 -5.56 -11.29
C SER A 84 23.73 -5.53 -10.76
N PRO A 85 24.75 -5.49 -11.63
CA PRO A 85 26.16 -5.67 -11.24
C PRO A 85 26.67 -4.62 -10.24
N ASP A 86 26.01 -3.46 -10.21
CA ASP A 86 26.37 -2.34 -9.32
C ASP A 86 25.63 -2.39 -7.97
N VAL A 87 24.83 -3.43 -7.72
CA VAL A 87 24.02 -3.59 -6.50
C VAL A 87 24.37 -4.90 -5.81
N SER A 88 24.96 -4.82 -4.62
CA SER A 88 25.17 -6.01 -3.80
C SER A 88 23.90 -6.44 -3.06
N VAL A 89 23.89 -7.68 -2.58
CA VAL A 89 22.79 -8.21 -1.74
C VAL A 89 22.66 -7.41 -0.44
N GLU A 90 23.77 -6.99 0.14
CA GLU A 90 23.82 -6.17 1.35
C GLU A 90 23.21 -4.79 1.12
N MET A 91 23.51 -4.17 -0.04
CA MET A 91 22.86 -2.91 -0.46
C MET A 91 21.35 -3.12 -0.58
N ALA A 92 20.90 -4.17 -1.26
CA ALA A 92 19.48 -4.47 -1.41
C ALA A 92 18.78 -4.70 -0.05
N LYS A 93 19.42 -5.41 0.88
CA LYS A 93 18.90 -5.58 2.26
C LYS A 93 18.82 -4.27 3.01
N LYS A 94 19.79 -3.37 2.83
CA LYS A 94 19.76 -2.03 3.44
C LYS A 94 18.58 -1.21 2.93
N GLU A 95 18.32 -1.27 1.61
CA GLU A 95 17.19 -0.57 1.01
C GLU A 95 15.83 -1.14 1.47
N LEU A 96 15.74 -2.47 1.62
CA LEU A 96 14.58 -3.13 2.20
C LEU A 96 14.30 -2.66 3.64
N LYS A 97 15.33 -2.63 4.50
CA LYS A 97 15.19 -2.14 5.89
C LYS A 97 14.77 -0.69 5.95
N ALA A 98 15.28 0.15 5.06
CA ALA A 98 14.89 1.55 4.96
C ALA A 98 13.42 1.69 4.50
N ALA A 99 12.93 0.82 3.63
CA ALA A 99 11.54 0.78 3.20
C ALA A 99 10.58 0.43 4.36
N PHE A 100 10.90 -0.57 5.16
CA PHE A 100 10.14 -0.88 6.37
C PHE A 100 10.14 0.27 7.36
N ALA A 101 11.31 0.89 7.62
CA ALA A 101 11.43 2.02 8.53
C ALA A 101 10.59 3.24 8.09
N ALA A 102 10.40 3.46 6.79
CA ALA A 102 9.54 4.53 6.29
C ALA A 102 8.08 4.34 6.73
N TRP A 103 7.56 3.11 6.63
CA TRP A 103 6.20 2.79 7.09
C TRP A 103 6.06 2.81 8.61
N GLU A 104 7.06 2.30 9.34
CA GLU A 104 7.11 2.40 10.81
C GLU A 104 7.05 3.85 11.28
N GLY A 105 7.78 4.73 10.63
CA GLY A 105 7.78 6.17 10.93
C GLY A 105 6.45 6.87 10.67
N SER A 106 5.56 6.25 9.89
CA SER A 106 4.34 6.88 9.37
C SER A 106 3.06 6.44 10.08
N ALA A 107 3.04 5.27 10.73
CA ALA A 107 1.84 4.73 11.39
C ALA A 107 2.21 3.86 12.61
N ALA A 108 1.20 3.41 13.37
CA ALA A 108 1.40 2.52 14.52
C ALA A 108 1.70 1.08 14.05
N LEU A 109 2.85 0.92 13.40
CA LEU A 109 3.40 -0.33 12.87
C LEU A 109 4.78 -0.59 13.46
N ASN A 110 5.13 -1.87 13.67
CA ASN A 110 6.47 -2.33 13.98
C ASN A 110 6.78 -3.56 13.12
N PHE A 111 7.92 -3.56 12.42
CA PHE A 111 8.36 -4.69 11.63
C PHE A 111 9.53 -5.42 12.30
N VAL A 112 9.46 -6.74 12.38
CA VAL A 112 10.46 -7.58 13.04
C VAL A 112 10.96 -8.63 12.06
N GLU A 113 12.26 -8.61 11.77
CA GLU A 113 12.90 -9.65 10.95
C GLU A 113 12.97 -10.97 11.71
N VAL A 114 12.60 -12.08 11.05
CA VAL A 114 12.65 -13.44 11.60
C VAL A 114 13.30 -14.39 10.59
N ASP A 115 13.95 -15.45 11.08
CA ASP A 115 14.67 -16.39 10.21
C ASP A 115 13.74 -17.40 9.52
N ASN A 116 12.60 -17.71 10.13
CA ASN A 116 11.67 -18.73 9.62
C ASN A 116 10.62 -18.13 8.69
N ALA A 117 10.86 -18.22 7.38
CA ALA A 117 9.95 -17.70 6.36
C ALA A 117 8.53 -18.27 6.45
N SER A 118 8.36 -19.57 6.76
CA SER A 118 7.02 -20.17 6.84
C SER A 118 6.15 -19.61 7.98
N ARG A 119 6.78 -18.96 8.96
CA ARG A 119 6.11 -18.34 10.12
C ARG A 119 6.07 -16.82 10.05
N ALA A 120 6.73 -16.22 9.05
CA ALA A 120 6.72 -14.78 8.84
C ALA A 120 5.37 -14.31 8.30
N ASN A 121 4.97 -13.11 8.68
CA ASN A 121 3.81 -12.44 8.11
C ASN A 121 4.07 -12.00 6.66
N ILE A 122 5.25 -11.41 6.39
CA ILE A 122 5.66 -10.99 5.05
C ILE A 122 6.88 -11.82 4.63
N ILE A 123 6.81 -12.47 3.47
CA ILE A 123 7.91 -13.23 2.88
C ILE A 123 8.43 -12.46 1.68
N ILE A 124 9.77 -12.28 1.61
CA ILE A 124 10.39 -11.44 0.58
C ILE A 124 11.44 -12.24 -0.18
N GLY A 125 11.34 -12.25 -1.51
CA GLY A 125 12.26 -12.96 -2.38
C GLY A 125 12.16 -12.57 -3.85
N ALA A 126 12.82 -13.33 -4.72
CA ALA A 126 12.72 -13.17 -6.16
C ALA A 126 11.59 -14.05 -6.73
N ALA A 127 10.97 -13.63 -7.85
CA ALA A 127 10.12 -14.49 -8.65
C ALA A 127 10.30 -14.19 -10.14
N HIS A 128 10.32 -15.23 -10.97
CA HIS A 128 10.54 -15.05 -12.42
C HIS A 128 9.39 -14.33 -13.12
N SER A 129 8.18 -14.48 -12.64
CA SER A 129 6.97 -13.88 -13.20
C SER A 129 6.13 -13.23 -12.10
N PRO A 130 6.54 -12.07 -11.57
CA PRO A 130 5.79 -11.40 -10.51
C PRO A 130 4.58 -10.58 -11.02
N GLY A 131 4.17 -10.74 -12.29
CA GLY A 131 3.10 -9.92 -12.89
C GLY A 131 3.58 -8.55 -13.37
N GLY A 132 4.90 -8.30 -13.35
CA GLY A 132 5.56 -7.05 -13.72
C GLY A 132 7.03 -7.10 -13.34
N ARG A 133 7.55 -6.03 -12.77
CA ARG A 133 8.91 -5.99 -12.19
C ARG A 133 8.92 -6.45 -10.73
N ALA A 134 7.87 -6.11 -10.00
CA ALA A 134 7.64 -6.48 -8.61
C ALA A 134 6.15 -6.71 -8.37
N PHE A 135 5.81 -7.39 -7.31
CA PHE A 135 4.43 -7.63 -6.89
C PHE A 135 4.34 -7.96 -5.40
N ALA A 136 3.26 -7.52 -4.78
CA ALA A 136 2.86 -7.96 -3.44
C ALA A 136 1.56 -8.77 -3.53
N ASN A 137 1.64 -10.06 -3.24
CA ASN A 137 0.46 -10.93 -3.18
C ASN A 137 0.04 -11.16 -1.74
N LEU A 138 -1.26 -11.16 -1.48
CA LEU A 138 -1.82 -11.31 -0.14
C LEU A 138 -2.61 -12.60 -0.03
N SER A 139 -2.34 -13.38 1.01
CA SER A 139 -3.22 -14.44 1.49
C SER A 139 -4.16 -13.86 2.55
N ILE A 140 -5.45 -14.11 2.38
CA ILE A 140 -6.49 -13.57 3.25
C ILE A 140 -7.40 -14.68 3.76
N ARG A 141 -7.97 -14.46 4.93
CA ARG A 141 -9.07 -15.28 5.42
C ARG A 141 -10.33 -15.02 4.60
N SER A 142 -11.26 -15.97 4.57
CA SER A 142 -12.56 -15.75 3.93
C SER A 142 -13.23 -14.48 4.47
N ALA A 143 -13.90 -13.72 3.60
CA ALA A 143 -14.65 -12.51 4.00
C ALA A 143 -15.74 -12.81 5.05
N ALA A 144 -16.26 -14.05 5.11
CA ALA A 144 -17.15 -14.50 6.18
C ALA A 144 -16.54 -14.37 7.60
N ALA A 145 -15.21 -14.18 7.71
CA ALA A 145 -14.51 -13.93 8.96
C ALA A 145 -14.17 -12.43 9.18
N ALA A 146 -14.86 -11.52 8.48
CA ALA A 146 -14.66 -10.08 8.65
C ALA A 146 -14.87 -9.65 10.10
N THR A 147 -13.97 -8.78 10.58
CA THR A 147 -13.98 -8.28 11.96
C THR A 147 -14.36 -6.79 11.91
N PRO A 148 -15.27 -6.31 12.77
CA PRO A 148 -15.56 -4.89 12.89
C PRO A 148 -14.29 -4.08 13.22
N LEU A 149 -14.14 -2.92 12.61
CA LEU A 149 -13.07 -1.99 12.96
C LEU A 149 -13.38 -1.41 14.34
N ALA A 150 -12.43 -1.49 15.29
CA ALA A 150 -12.60 -0.89 16.59
C ALA A 150 -12.69 0.65 16.45
N ARG A 151 -13.73 1.26 17.01
CA ARG A 151 -13.81 2.72 17.10
C ARG A 151 -12.64 3.21 17.94
N GLY A 152 -11.88 4.17 17.40
CA GLY A 152 -10.92 4.92 18.20
C GLY A 152 -11.63 5.51 19.42
N LEU A 153 -10.98 5.47 20.59
CA LEU A 153 -11.49 6.01 21.87
C LEU A 153 -11.61 7.55 21.84
N GLY A 154 -12.48 8.06 20.97
CA GLY A 154 -12.98 9.42 21.05
C GLY A 154 -14.22 9.41 21.95
N LYS A 155 -14.18 10.09 23.08
CA LYS A 155 -15.38 10.34 23.92
C LYS A 155 -16.41 11.08 23.07
N THR A 156 -17.40 10.38 22.53
CA THR A 156 -18.54 11.02 21.88
C THR A 156 -19.59 11.34 22.93
N ARG A 157 -19.76 12.61 23.17
CA ARG A 157 -20.98 13.17 23.73
C ARG A 157 -22.08 13.03 22.67
N PRO A 158 -23.32 12.63 23.01
CA PRO A 158 -24.41 12.63 22.05
C PRO A 158 -24.88 14.07 21.86
N ASP A 159 -24.48 14.71 20.76
CA ASP A 159 -25.07 15.96 20.30
C ASP A 159 -25.46 15.83 18.84
N SER A 160 -26.73 16.06 18.60
CA SER A 160 -27.46 15.84 17.35
C SER A 160 -27.37 17.05 16.43
N SER A 161 -26.20 17.36 15.90
CA SER A 161 -26.05 18.32 14.80
C SER A 161 -24.73 18.11 14.04
N ALA A 162 -24.54 16.93 13.45
CA ALA A 162 -23.39 16.69 12.57
C ALA A 162 -23.75 17.06 11.14
N ASN A 163 -23.04 18.05 10.61
CA ASN A 163 -23.03 18.43 9.22
C ASN A 163 -22.30 17.33 8.40
N PRO A 164 -22.85 16.83 7.25
CA PRO A 164 -22.30 15.68 6.51
C PRO A 164 -21.14 16.02 5.56
N SER A 165 -20.17 16.81 5.96
CA SER A 165 -19.08 17.25 5.09
C SER A 165 -17.66 16.87 5.55
N GLU A 166 -17.50 16.01 6.56
CA GLU A 166 -16.19 15.46 6.91
C GLU A 166 -16.17 13.98 6.54
N GLY A 167 -15.29 13.63 5.56
CA GLY A 167 -15.12 12.29 5.02
C GLY A 167 -14.57 11.29 6.05
N GLY A 168 -15.37 10.94 7.02
CA GLY A 168 -15.14 9.81 7.91
C GLY A 168 -15.56 8.51 7.22
N GLU A 169 -14.77 7.44 7.35
CA GLU A 169 -15.17 6.09 6.94
C GLU A 169 -16.58 5.79 7.49
N PRO A 170 -17.48 5.16 6.71
CA PRO A 170 -18.83 4.90 7.13
C PRO A 170 -18.85 4.09 8.45
N GLU A 171 -19.69 4.49 9.38
CA GLU A 171 -19.87 3.79 10.66
C GLU A 171 -20.20 2.31 10.39
N GLY A 172 -19.30 1.42 10.84
CA GLY A 172 -19.44 -0.02 10.64
C GLY A 172 -18.46 -0.66 9.67
N SER A 173 -17.42 0.04 9.23
CA SER A 173 -16.34 -0.56 8.40
C SER A 173 -15.80 -1.81 9.07
N SER A 174 -15.86 -2.93 8.36
CA SER A 174 -15.28 -4.19 8.79
C SER A 174 -14.03 -4.48 7.97
N PHE A 175 -13.12 -5.29 8.52
CA PHE A 175 -11.92 -5.68 7.80
C PHE A 175 -11.76 -7.20 7.74
N VAL A 176 -11.13 -7.66 6.67
CA VAL A 176 -10.66 -9.03 6.51
C VAL A 176 -9.17 -9.06 6.87
N PRO A 177 -8.77 -9.90 7.84
CA PRO A 177 -7.38 -10.00 8.22
C PRO A 177 -6.51 -10.54 7.08
N ILE A 178 -5.38 -9.88 6.84
CA ILE A 178 -4.28 -10.43 6.07
C ILE A 178 -3.67 -11.56 6.92
N GLU A 179 -3.45 -12.73 6.31
CA GLU A 179 -2.83 -13.88 6.98
C GLU A 179 -1.34 -13.98 6.66
N GLN A 180 -0.98 -13.73 5.40
CA GLN A 180 0.40 -13.73 4.93
C GLN A 180 0.50 -12.83 3.70
N ALA A 181 1.66 -12.21 3.49
CA ALA A 181 1.97 -11.45 2.29
C ALA A 181 3.26 -11.97 1.65
N TYR A 182 3.33 -11.89 0.34
CA TYR A 182 4.46 -12.34 -0.46
C TYR A 182 4.91 -11.17 -1.34
N VAL A 183 6.08 -10.62 -1.05
CA VAL A 183 6.69 -9.54 -1.83
C VAL A 183 7.77 -10.14 -2.72
N CYS A 184 7.57 -10.09 -4.03
CA CYS A 184 8.51 -10.68 -4.96
C CYS A 184 8.94 -9.69 -6.04
N LEU A 185 10.24 -9.67 -6.32
CA LEU A 185 10.85 -8.84 -7.36
C LEU A 185 11.45 -9.74 -8.45
N SER A 186 11.40 -9.27 -9.70
CA SER A 186 11.93 -10.02 -10.85
C SER A 186 13.45 -10.06 -10.87
N PRO A 187 14.09 -11.23 -10.85
CA PRO A 187 15.52 -11.39 -11.06
C PRO A 187 15.94 -11.12 -12.53
N GLN A 188 14.98 -10.96 -13.43
CA GLN A 188 15.22 -10.61 -14.84
C GLN A 188 15.32 -9.10 -15.04
N SER A 189 14.86 -8.30 -14.09
CA SER A 189 14.97 -6.84 -14.11
C SER A 189 16.34 -6.38 -13.63
N ARG A 190 16.80 -5.24 -14.16
CA ARG A 190 17.88 -4.48 -13.53
C ARG A 190 17.32 -3.56 -12.48
N TRP A 191 18.00 -3.50 -11.34
CA TRP A 191 17.68 -2.65 -10.21
C TRP A 191 18.81 -1.69 -9.94
N LYS A 192 18.53 -0.57 -9.29
CA LYS A 192 19.52 0.40 -8.83
C LYS A 192 19.28 0.81 -7.38
N VAL A 193 20.26 1.46 -6.79
CA VAL A 193 20.15 2.14 -5.50
C VAL A 193 20.41 3.62 -5.72
N GLY A 194 19.44 4.44 -5.36
CA GLY A 194 19.42 5.87 -5.59
C GLY A 194 18.65 6.30 -6.84
N LEU A 195 18.20 7.55 -6.81
CA LEU A 195 17.38 8.16 -7.84
C LEU A 195 18.29 9.02 -8.73
N ASP A 196 18.45 8.66 -10.00
CA ASP A 196 19.36 9.27 -10.97
C ASP A 196 18.68 9.83 -12.22
N GLY A 197 17.32 9.84 -12.22
CA GLY A 197 16.51 10.26 -13.36
C GLY A 197 16.27 9.18 -14.41
N ASN A 198 16.91 8.02 -14.30
CA ASN A 198 16.69 6.90 -15.23
C ASN A 198 15.50 6.04 -14.80
N VAL A 199 14.31 6.44 -15.18
CA VAL A 199 13.05 5.72 -14.88
C VAL A 199 12.91 4.35 -15.57
N LYS A 200 13.87 3.94 -16.41
CA LYS A 200 13.87 2.60 -17.01
C LYS A 200 14.44 1.53 -16.07
N ILE A 201 15.24 1.94 -15.09
CA ILE A 201 15.79 1.08 -14.04
C ILE A 201 15.21 1.56 -12.71
N TYR A 202 14.46 0.69 -12.02
CA TYR A 202 13.76 1.09 -10.81
C TYR A 202 14.70 1.06 -9.60
N ASP A 203 14.53 2.02 -8.71
CA ASP A 203 15.22 2.07 -7.43
C ASP A 203 14.63 1.02 -6.46
N LEU A 204 15.51 0.31 -5.76
CA LEU A 204 15.10 -0.77 -4.85
C LEU A 204 14.31 -0.26 -3.65
N ARG A 205 14.73 0.85 -3.03
CA ARG A 205 14.01 1.41 -1.87
C ARG A 205 12.62 1.83 -2.25
N TYR A 206 12.47 2.56 -3.36
CA TYR A 206 11.18 2.96 -3.89
C TYR A 206 10.28 1.73 -4.10
N THR A 207 10.80 0.73 -4.81
CA THR A 207 10.05 -0.48 -5.13
C THR A 207 9.66 -1.26 -3.88
N PHE A 208 10.59 -1.48 -2.94
CA PHE A 208 10.26 -2.15 -1.68
C PHE A 208 9.23 -1.37 -0.87
N THR A 209 9.35 -0.03 -0.79
CA THR A 209 8.37 0.80 -0.06
C THR A 209 6.98 0.67 -0.69
N HIS A 210 6.89 0.67 -2.02
CA HIS A 210 5.64 0.48 -2.75
C HIS A 210 5.03 -0.90 -2.47
N GLU A 211 5.79 -1.98 -2.65
CA GLU A 211 5.28 -3.33 -2.47
C GLU A 211 4.94 -3.65 -1.00
N ILE A 212 5.71 -3.12 -0.05
CA ILE A 212 5.35 -3.21 1.38
C ILE A 212 4.05 -2.46 1.66
N GLY A 213 3.80 -1.33 1.00
CA GLY A 213 2.52 -0.62 1.07
C GLY A 213 1.34 -1.52 0.72
N HIS A 214 1.44 -2.29 -0.37
CA HIS A 214 0.43 -3.31 -0.71
C HIS A 214 0.36 -4.42 0.36
N ALA A 215 1.51 -4.90 0.82
CA ALA A 215 1.59 -5.95 1.84
C ALA A 215 0.94 -5.54 3.18
N ILE A 216 0.75 -4.25 3.43
CA ILE A 216 0.05 -3.73 4.61
C ILE A 216 -1.36 -3.20 4.32
N GLY A 217 -1.89 -3.44 3.12
CA GLY A 217 -3.29 -3.17 2.79
C GLY A 217 -3.56 -1.88 2.01
N LEU A 218 -2.53 -1.22 1.46
CA LEU A 218 -2.73 -0.07 0.59
C LEU A 218 -2.90 -0.51 -0.87
N ASP A 219 -3.66 0.27 -1.63
CA ASP A 219 -3.87 0.11 -3.07
C ASP A 219 -3.26 1.31 -3.83
N HIS A 220 -3.31 1.27 -5.15
CA HIS A 220 -2.90 2.40 -5.98
C HIS A 220 -3.91 3.54 -5.90
N PRO A 221 -3.50 4.77 -5.55
CA PRO A 221 -4.37 5.92 -5.73
C PRO A 221 -4.59 6.18 -7.22
N GLY A 222 -5.79 6.64 -7.58
CA GLY A 222 -6.12 6.95 -8.97
C GLY A 222 -5.35 8.13 -9.59
N LYS A 223 -4.40 8.72 -8.86
CA LYS A 223 -3.60 9.89 -9.26
C LYS A 223 -2.10 9.60 -9.16
N SER A 224 -1.32 10.26 -10.04
CA SER A 224 0.14 10.32 -9.94
C SER A 224 0.59 11.19 -8.74
N GLY A 225 1.86 11.10 -8.37
CA GLY A 225 2.44 11.94 -7.31
C GLY A 225 2.29 11.36 -5.90
N SER A 226 2.00 10.08 -5.76
CA SER A 226 2.09 9.27 -4.54
C SER A 226 3.14 8.19 -4.76
N LEU A 227 3.80 7.74 -3.70
CA LEU A 227 4.70 6.59 -3.78
C LEU A 227 3.93 5.31 -4.13
N MET A 228 2.67 5.22 -3.70
CA MET A 228 1.76 4.14 -4.06
C MET A 228 1.12 4.31 -5.44
N ALA A 229 1.50 5.30 -6.26
CA ALA A 229 0.99 5.42 -7.63
C ALA A 229 1.40 4.22 -8.49
N TYR A 230 0.55 3.85 -9.46
CA TYR A 230 0.82 2.76 -10.39
C TYR A 230 2.11 2.96 -11.21
N SER A 231 2.46 4.22 -11.48
CA SER A 231 3.64 4.58 -12.26
C SER A 231 4.82 4.90 -11.36
N TYR A 232 5.99 4.30 -11.66
CA TYR A 232 7.25 4.67 -11.02
C TYR A 232 7.66 6.10 -11.39
N GLU A 233 7.85 6.95 -10.36
CA GLU A 233 8.19 8.37 -10.55
C GLU A 233 9.28 8.80 -9.58
N GLU A 234 10.51 9.04 -10.06
CA GLU A 234 11.64 9.44 -9.20
C GLU A 234 11.52 10.82 -8.55
N ARG A 235 10.57 11.64 -8.98
CA ARG A 235 10.24 12.89 -8.28
C ARG A 235 9.59 12.64 -6.91
N VAL A 236 8.99 11.48 -6.72
CA VAL A 236 8.42 11.04 -5.43
C VAL A 236 9.48 10.21 -4.71
N GLN A 237 10.21 10.85 -3.81
CA GLN A 237 11.38 10.23 -3.17
C GLN A 237 11.07 9.59 -1.81
N GLN A 238 9.88 9.82 -1.28
CA GLN A 238 9.44 9.33 0.04
C GLN A 238 7.93 9.24 0.10
N LEU A 239 7.39 8.65 1.16
CA LEU A 239 5.96 8.61 1.41
C LEU A 239 5.38 10.03 1.39
N THR A 240 4.29 10.19 0.66
CA THR A 240 3.58 11.47 0.56
C THR A 240 2.52 11.59 1.66
N PRO A 241 1.98 12.79 1.92
CA PRO A 241 0.88 12.95 2.88
C PRO A 241 -0.32 12.04 2.59
N SER A 242 -0.61 11.73 1.32
CA SER A 242 -1.69 10.80 0.96
C SER A 242 -1.36 9.36 1.35
N ASP A 243 -0.12 8.90 1.13
CA ASP A 243 0.32 7.56 1.54
C ASP A 243 0.26 7.41 3.06
N ILE A 244 0.73 8.44 3.79
CA ILE A 244 0.71 8.49 5.25
C ILE A 244 -0.72 8.49 5.78
N SER A 245 -1.62 9.31 5.21
CA SER A 245 -3.02 9.33 5.59
C SER A 245 -3.68 7.96 5.39
N ALA A 246 -3.41 7.29 4.26
CA ALA A 246 -3.95 5.98 3.96
C ALA A 246 -3.51 4.91 4.97
N VAL A 247 -2.21 4.84 5.31
CA VAL A 247 -1.72 3.86 6.29
C VAL A 247 -2.22 4.16 7.70
N GLN A 248 -2.36 5.44 8.08
CA GLN A 248 -2.89 5.84 9.38
C GLN A 248 -4.38 5.50 9.54
N LYS A 249 -5.17 5.50 8.48
CA LYS A 249 -6.55 5.00 8.51
C LYS A 249 -6.64 3.53 8.87
N LEU A 250 -5.68 2.72 8.43
CA LEU A 250 -5.65 1.29 8.75
C LEU A 250 -5.09 1.01 10.15
N TYR A 251 -4.05 1.74 10.58
CA TYR A 251 -3.26 1.36 11.76
C TYR A 251 -3.19 2.44 12.84
N GLY A 252 -3.69 3.64 12.57
CA GLY A 252 -3.55 4.79 13.46
C GLY A 252 -2.21 5.51 13.29
N ALA A 253 -2.12 6.74 13.81
CA ALA A 253 -0.88 7.49 13.86
C ALA A 253 0.09 6.86 14.88
N ARG A 254 1.39 7.11 14.69
CA ARG A 254 2.43 6.68 15.63
C ARG A 254 2.48 7.58 16.86
#